data_ec03ae4dde814f1a42c820d508668b24
#
_entry.id   ec03ae4dde814f1a42c820d508668b24
#
_cell.length_a   1.000
_cell.length_b   1.000
_cell.length_c   1.000
_cell.angle_alpha   90.00
_cell.angle_beta   90.00
_cell.angle_gamma   90.00
#
_symmetry.space_group_name_H-M   'P 1'
#
loop_
_entity.id
_entity.type
_entity.pdbx_description
1 polymer ?
#
loop_
_entity_poly.entity_id
_entity_poly.type
_entity_poly.pdbx_seq_one_letter_code
_entity_poly.pdbx_strand_id
1 'polypeptide(L)'
;MTNAEIAAALEELGTLYERDGADRYRVRAYRTAARAIRDCPDSVAELAAAGRVKEIPGIGKTLEEKILTLLETGDIPSAVKLRGKLPAATAELDSFLAENPGEGLVELSDIRGDLHSHTTLSDGRNTLEEMAAAAQKRGYAYLAIPDHSASHGFGDNVTAERLWGRIEEIRAWNEDRRGFRLLAGSEVNIGTDGSLDYPEDLLAELDWVIASVHTSFSISEERMTSRIVTAIENPHVDCIGHLTGRLIGRREPYAVDVEAVVAAAAQSGTMLEINGNPNRRDLKEEHARLAADAGIPVVLNTDAHGIETLDNMSYAAIVARGAGLTPDDVANTRSWGDFSRLIKR
;
A
#
# COMPACT_ATOMS: atom_id res chain seq x y z
N MET A 1 0.33 -14.32 -27.13
CA MET A 1 0.30 -13.43 -25.95
C MET A 1 1.08 -12.17 -26.26
N THR A 2 0.58 -11.04 -25.85
CA THR A 2 1.25 -9.73 -25.91
C THR A 2 2.29 -9.58 -24.81
N ASN A 3 3.22 -8.62 -24.94
CA ASN A 3 4.16 -8.30 -23.88
C ASN A 3 3.45 -7.91 -22.58
N ALA A 4 2.33 -7.18 -22.68
CA ALA A 4 1.53 -6.79 -21.52
C ALA A 4 0.94 -8.00 -20.77
N GLU A 5 0.44 -9.01 -21.48
CA GLU A 5 -0.09 -10.24 -20.87
C GLU A 5 1.01 -11.08 -20.21
N ILE A 6 2.19 -11.17 -20.84
CA ILE A 6 3.34 -11.88 -20.27
C ILE A 6 3.85 -11.16 -19.01
N ALA A 7 3.95 -9.85 -19.06
CA ALA A 7 4.34 -9.02 -17.92
C ALA A 7 3.34 -9.17 -16.76
N ALA A 8 2.04 -9.10 -17.04
CA ALA A 8 0.99 -9.27 -16.02
C ALA A 8 1.08 -10.63 -15.31
N ALA A 9 1.32 -11.72 -16.05
CA ALA A 9 1.48 -13.05 -15.46
C ALA A 9 2.71 -13.17 -14.53
N LEU A 10 3.81 -12.51 -14.88
CA LEU A 10 5.00 -12.47 -14.01
C LEU A 10 4.78 -11.58 -12.79
N GLU A 11 4.08 -10.47 -12.92
CA GLU A 11 3.70 -9.61 -11.81
C GLU A 11 2.79 -10.33 -10.83
N GLU A 12 1.75 -10.99 -11.34
CA GLU A 12 0.87 -11.84 -10.51
C GLU A 12 1.69 -12.88 -9.73
N LEU A 13 2.62 -13.57 -10.40
CA LEU A 13 3.48 -14.54 -9.73
C LEU A 13 4.35 -13.88 -8.64
N GLY A 14 4.86 -12.66 -8.88
CA GLY A 14 5.56 -11.88 -7.88
C GLY A 14 4.69 -11.59 -6.65
N THR A 15 3.45 -11.16 -6.87
CA THR A 15 2.45 -10.91 -5.82
C THR A 15 2.08 -12.17 -5.04
N LEU A 16 1.88 -13.28 -5.73
CA LEU A 16 1.61 -14.58 -5.10
C LEU A 16 2.79 -15.06 -4.24
N TYR A 17 4.02 -14.88 -4.71
CA TYR A 17 5.21 -15.17 -3.92
C TYR A 17 5.32 -14.27 -2.69
N GLU A 18 4.99 -12.99 -2.81
CA GLU A 18 4.99 -12.07 -1.69
C GLU A 18 3.99 -12.50 -0.63
N ARG A 19 2.75 -12.81 -1.01
CA ARG A 19 1.70 -13.33 -0.12
C ARG A 19 2.08 -14.68 0.50
N ASP A 20 2.81 -15.53 -0.22
CA ASP A 20 3.32 -16.82 0.29
C ASP A 20 4.57 -16.68 1.17
N GLY A 21 5.01 -15.45 1.44
CA GLY A 21 6.15 -15.20 2.32
C GLY A 21 7.52 -15.40 1.65
N ALA A 22 7.66 -15.40 0.33
CA ALA A 22 8.96 -15.48 -0.34
C ALA A 22 9.85 -14.28 -0.03
N ASP A 23 11.18 -14.45 -0.10
CA ASP A 23 12.13 -13.37 0.15
C ASP A 23 11.98 -12.23 -0.89
N ARG A 24 12.35 -11.01 -0.46
CA ARG A 24 12.19 -9.79 -1.27
C ARG A 24 12.96 -9.83 -2.60
N TYR A 25 14.10 -10.53 -2.66
CA TYR A 25 14.90 -10.60 -3.88
C TYR A 25 14.18 -11.42 -4.95
N ARG A 26 13.51 -12.51 -4.52
CA ARG A 26 12.69 -13.31 -5.40
C ARG A 26 11.51 -12.51 -5.95
N VAL A 27 10.76 -11.84 -5.11
CA VAL A 27 9.63 -10.96 -5.52
C VAL A 27 10.12 -9.90 -6.50
N ARG A 28 11.20 -9.19 -6.13
CA ARG A 28 11.81 -8.15 -6.98
C ARG A 28 12.24 -8.67 -8.35
N ALA A 29 12.80 -9.89 -8.42
CA ALA A 29 13.22 -10.47 -9.69
C ALA A 29 12.06 -10.61 -10.69
N TYR A 30 10.88 -11.07 -10.22
CA TYR A 30 9.69 -11.17 -11.07
C TYR A 30 9.16 -9.81 -11.48
N ARG A 31 9.12 -8.83 -10.57
CA ARG A 31 8.68 -7.46 -10.87
C ARG A 31 9.61 -6.76 -11.86
N THR A 32 10.91 -6.89 -11.68
CA THR A 32 11.91 -6.34 -12.62
C THR A 32 11.78 -6.97 -14.00
N ALA A 33 11.59 -8.28 -14.08
CA ALA A 33 11.37 -8.98 -15.33
C ALA A 33 10.08 -8.52 -16.04
N ALA A 34 8.99 -8.37 -15.30
CA ALA A 34 7.72 -7.88 -15.83
C ALA A 34 7.86 -6.48 -16.44
N ARG A 35 8.55 -5.57 -15.74
CA ARG A 35 8.84 -4.22 -16.25
C ARG A 35 9.67 -4.30 -17.54
N ALA A 36 10.77 -5.05 -17.54
CA ALA A 36 11.64 -5.18 -18.71
C ALA A 36 10.90 -5.76 -19.94
N ILE A 37 9.95 -6.68 -19.71
CA ILE A 37 9.08 -7.24 -20.75
C ILE A 37 8.09 -6.20 -21.26
N ARG A 38 7.48 -5.42 -20.39
CA ARG A 38 6.54 -4.35 -20.78
C ARG A 38 7.22 -3.29 -21.62
N ASP A 39 8.46 -2.93 -21.27
CA ASP A 39 9.24 -1.90 -21.94
C ASP A 39 9.99 -2.43 -23.19
N CYS A 40 9.94 -3.75 -23.43
CA CYS A 40 10.62 -4.36 -24.58
C CYS A 40 9.96 -3.94 -25.90
N PRO A 41 10.71 -3.32 -26.83
CA PRO A 41 10.16 -2.90 -28.12
C PRO A 41 9.79 -4.08 -29.03
N ASP A 42 10.45 -5.23 -28.85
CA ASP A 42 10.22 -6.43 -29.64
C ASP A 42 9.14 -7.32 -29.01
N SER A 43 8.47 -8.14 -29.83
CA SER A 43 7.54 -9.16 -29.32
C SER A 43 8.30 -10.22 -28.53
N VAL A 44 8.03 -10.30 -27.22
CA VAL A 44 8.67 -11.30 -26.36
C VAL A 44 8.28 -12.72 -26.78
N ALA A 45 7.08 -12.92 -27.33
CA ALA A 45 6.67 -14.20 -27.88
C ALA A 45 7.51 -14.62 -29.11
N GLU A 46 7.87 -13.66 -29.98
CA GLU A 46 8.76 -13.90 -31.12
C GLU A 46 10.21 -14.15 -30.66
N LEU A 47 10.71 -13.38 -29.69
CA LEU A 47 12.01 -13.64 -29.06
C LEU A 47 12.07 -15.02 -28.43
N ALA A 48 10.98 -15.46 -27.80
CA ALA A 48 10.86 -16.81 -27.22
C ALA A 48 10.94 -17.90 -28.30
N ALA A 49 10.21 -17.74 -29.40
CA ALA A 49 10.26 -18.65 -30.54
C ALA A 49 11.65 -18.74 -31.18
N ALA A 50 12.42 -17.65 -31.11
CA ALA A 50 13.80 -17.57 -31.61
C ALA A 50 14.85 -18.01 -30.57
N GLY A 51 14.46 -18.38 -29.35
CA GLY A 51 15.39 -18.76 -28.26
C GLY A 51 16.20 -17.57 -27.69
N ARG A 52 15.71 -16.34 -27.84
CA ARG A 52 16.40 -15.08 -27.54
C ARG A 52 15.87 -14.32 -26.31
N VAL A 53 14.99 -14.93 -25.53
CA VAL A 53 14.35 -14.24 -24.36
C VAL A 53 15.39 -13.70 -23.36
N LYS A 54 16.55 -14.36 -23.23
CA LYS A 54 17.66 -13.91 -22.36
C LYS A 54 18.34 -12.62 -22.80
N GLU A 55 18.07 -12.13 -23.99
CA GLU A 55 18.58 -10.82 -24.45
C GLU A 55 17.87 -9.68 -23.73
N ILE A 56 16.70 -9.93 -23.14
CA ILE A 56 15.98 -8.95 -22.32
C ILE A 56 16.70 -8.80 -20.98
N PRO A 57 17.09 -7.58 -20.58
CA PRO A 57 17.78 -7.34 -19.32
C PRO A 57 17.01 -7.89 -18.10
N GLY A 58 17.70 -8.61 -17.23
CA GLY A 58 17.09 -9.21 -16.02
C GLY A 58 16.42 -10.56 -16.22
N ILE A 59 16.34 -11.09 -17.45
CA ILE A 59 15.80 -12.41 -17.72
C ILE A 59 16.89 -13.49 -17.64
N GLY A 60 16.94 -14.18 -16.53
CA GLY A 60 17.78 -15.36 -16.34
C GLY A 60 17.07 -16.66 -16.73
N LYS A 61 17.78 -17.80 -16.62
CA LYS A 61 17.29 -19.13 -17.02
C LYS A 61 15.92 -19.47 -16.41
N THR A 62 15.72 -19.23 -15.13
CA THR A 62 14.47 -19.56 -14.43
C THR A 62 13.27 -18.74 -14.94
N LEU A 63 13.49 -17.47 -15.27
CA LEU A 63 12.45 -16.60 -15.82
C LEU A 63 12.14 -16.98 -17.26
N GLU A 64 13.16 -17.25 -18.09
CA GLU A 64 12.99 -17.78 -19.44
C GLU A 64 12.12 -19.05 -19.44
N GLU A 65 12.44 -20.05 -18.61
CA GLU A 65 11.67 -21.28 -18.50
C GLU A 65 10.19 -21.01 -18.16
N LYS A 66 9.92 -20.05 -17.27
CA LYS A 66 8.55 -19.66 -16.92
C LYS A 66 7.82 -18.94 -18.05
N ILE A 67 8.51 -18.07 -18.78
CA ILE A 67 7.95 -17.37 -19.95
C ILE A 67 7.61 -18.37 -21.05
N LEU A 68 8.52 -19.30 -21.34
CA LEU A 68 8.28 -20.35 -22.34
C LEU A 68 7.07 -21.22 -21.94
N THR A 69 7.00 -21.66 -20.67
CA THR A 69 5.87 -22.45 -20.17
C THR A 69 4.56 -21.66 -20.25
N LEU A 70 4.57 -20.35 -19.88
CA LEU A 70 3.41 -19.48 -19.99
C LEU A 70 2.91 -19.38 -21.43
N LEU A 71 3.82 -19.20 -22.40
CA LEU A 71 3.49 -19.12 -23.82
C LEU A 71 2.95 -20.43 -24.39
N GLU A 72 3.42 -21.57 -23.88
CA GLU A 72 3.00 -22.91 -24.30
C GLU A 72 1.65 -23.33 -23.68
N THR A 73 1.46 -23.07 -22.38
CA THR A 73 0.34 -23.64 -21.61
C THR A 73 -0.72 -22.61 -21.22
N GLY A 74 -0.44 -21.32 -21.43
CA GLY A 74 -1.32 -20.20 -21.04
C GLY A 74 -1.23 -19.83 -19.57
N ASP A 75 -0.41 -20.53 -18.74
CA ASP A 75 -0.22 -20.20 -17.33
C ASP A 75 1.15 -20.63 -16.79
N ILE A 76 1.51 -20.15 -15.61
CA ILE A 76 2.75 -20.53 -14.92
C ILE A 76 2.41 -21.55 -13.81
N PRO A 77 2.92 -22.79 -13.84
CA PRO A 77 2.56 -23.83 -12.88
C PRO A 77 2.72 -23.43 -11.40
N SER A 78 3.75 -22.62 -11.09
CA SER A 78 3.93 -22.11 -9.74
C SER A 78 2.87 -21.06 -9.35
N ALA A 79 2.33 -20.29 -10.30
CA ALA A 79 1.21 -19.38 -10.03
C ALA A 79 -0.08 -20.19 -9.77
N VAL A 80 -0.36 -21.19 -10.57
CA VAL A 80 -1.51 -22.09 -10.36
C VAL A 80 -1.46 -22.73 -8.96
N LYS A 81 -0.28 -23.26 -8.57
CA LYS A 81 -0.09 -23.85 -7.25
C LYS A 81 -0.33 -22.84 -6.12
N LEU A 82 0.18 -21.62 -6.26
CA LEU A 82 0.04 -20.58 -5.25
C LEU A 82 -1.38 -20.04 -5.17
N ARG A 83 -2.09 -19.88 -6.30
CA ARG A 83 -3.53 -19.53 -6.31
C ARG A 83 -4.37 -20.57 -5.57
N GLY A 84 -4.06 -21.85 -5.74
CA GLY A 84 -4.74 -22.93 -5.02
C GLY A 84 -4.41 -23.00 -3.52
N LYS A 85 -3.25 -22.45 -3.11
CA LYS A 85 -2.81 -22.42 -1.70
C LYS A 85 -3.30 -21.16 -0.96
N LEU A 86 -3.35 -20.04 -1.66
CA LEU A 86 -3.63 -18.72 -1.10
C LEU A 86 -5.06 -18.32 -1.48
N PRO A 87 -6.01 -18.27 -0.54
CA PRO A 87 -7.36 -17.80 -0.83
C PRO A 87 -7.33 -16.36 -1.33
N ALA A 88 -8.32 -15.96 -2.11
CA ALA A 88 -8.52 -14.54 -2.41
C ALA A 88 -8.79 -13.77 -1.12
N ALA A 89 -8.40 -12.49 -1.06
CA ALA A 89 -8.62 -11.65 0.12
C ALA A 89 -10.11 -11.57 0.50
N THR A 90 -10.99 -11.49 -0.49
CA THR A 90 -12.44 -11.51 -0.30
C THR A 90 -12.95 -12.83 0.28
N ALA A 91 -12.44 -13.98 -0.18
CA ALA A 91 -12.83 -15.29 0.35
C ALA A 91 -12.36 -15.49 1.80
N GLU A 92 -11.23 -14.93 2.20
CA GLU A 92 -10.78 -14.92 3.59
C GLU A 92 -11.72 -14.05 4.46
N LEU A 93 -12.15 -12.89 3.93
CA LEU A 93 -13.14 -12.04 4.59
C LEU A 93 -14.49 -12.75 4.73
N ASP A 94 -14.99 -13.37 3.66
CA ASP A 94 -16.27 -14.09 3.70
C ASP A 94 -16.26 -15.22 4.74
N SER A 95 -15.16 -15.97 4.84
CA SER A 95 -14.98 -17.00 5.87
C SER A 95 -14.95 -16.39 7.27
N PHE A 96 -14.20 -15.30 7.44
CA PHE A 96 -14.14 -14.60 8.72
C PHE A 96 -15.51 -14.06 9.16
N LEU A 97 -16.29 -13.48 8.24
CA LEU A 97 -17.63 -12.96 8.52
C LEU A 97 -18.62 -14.06 8.90
N ALA A 98 -18.52 -15.23 8.28
CA ALA A 98 -19.35 -16.39 8.62
C ALA A 98 -19.09 -16.89 10.04
N GLU A 99 -17.84 -16.81 10.51
CA GLU A 99 -17.42 -17.24 11.85
C GLU A 99 -17.63 -16.14 12.92
N ASN A 100 -17.61 -14.86 12.50
CA ASN A 100 -17.68 -13.69 13.37
C ASN A 100 -18.82 -12.73 12.94
N PRO A 101 -20.09 -13.15 13.02
CA PRO A 101 -21.20 -12.27 12.70
C PRO A 101 -21.34 -11.18 13.76
N GLY A 102 -20.94 -9.96 13.46
CA GLY A 102 -21.07 -8.80 14.35
C GLY A 102 -21.97 -7.75 13.73
N GLU A 103 -23.16 -7.51 14.31
CA GLU A 103 -24.04 -6.42 13.87
C GLU A 103 -23.39 -5.05 14.20
N GLY A 104 -23.50 -4.11 13.28
CA GLY A 104 -22.98 -2.75 13.43
C GLY A 104 -21.49 -2.59 13.33
N LEU A 105 -20.72 -3.66 13.09
CA LEU A 105 -19.28 -3.56 12.81
C LEU A 105 -19.05 -3.11 11.36
N VAL A 106 -17.92 -2.44 11.13
CA VAL A 106 -17.53 -1.93 9.81
C VAL A 106 -17.53 -3.05 8.77
N GLU A 107 -18.06 -2.76 7.58
CA GLU A 107 -18.10 -3.65 6.43
C GLU A 107 -17.27 -3.10 5.28
N LEU A 108 -16.84 -3.98 4.37
CA LEU A 108 -16.09 -3.57 3.18
C LEU A 108 -16.89 -2.57 2.32
N SER A 109 -18.21 -2.71 2.29
CA SER A 109 -19.14 -1.80 1.60
C SER A 109 -19.22 -0.40 2.19
N ASP A 110 -18.79 -0.21 3.46
CA ASP A 110 -18.76 1.10 4.10
C ASP A 110 -17.57 1.95 3.63
N ILE A 111 -16.51 1.30 3.13
CA ILE A 111 -15.26 1.97 2.77
C ILE A 111 -15.46 2.81 1.51
N ARG A 112 -15.15 4.10 1.61
CA ARG A 112 -15.33 5.10 0.56
C ARG A 112 -14.06 5.47 -0.16
N GLY A 113 -12.88 5.08 0.34
CA GLY A 113 -11.61 5.39 -0.29
C GLY A 113 -10.45 4.64 0.34
N ASP A 114 -9.32 4.68 -0.34
CA ASP A 114 -8.04 4.15 0.13
C ASP A 114 -7.02 5.30 0.18
N LEU A 115 -6.26 5.38 1.24
CA LEU A 115 -5.38 6.51 1.51
C LEU A 115 -3.90 6.10 1.56
N HIS A 116 -3.58 4.87 1.12
CA HIS A 116 -2.22 4.38 1.02
C HIS A 116 -2.08 3.46 -0.19
N SER A 117 -1.66 4.06 -1.30
CA SER A 117 -1.40 3.36 -2.56
C SER A 117 -0.27 4.01 -3.35
N HIS A 118 0.46 3.21 -4.10
CA HIS A 118 1.67 3.60 -4.82
C HIS A 118 1.50 3.47 -6.33
N THR A 119 2.24 4.30 -7.07
CA THR A 119 2.26 4.29 -8.53
C THR A 119 3.65 4.05 -9.08
N THR A 120 3.76 4.04 -10.41
CA THR A 120 5.05 3.98 -11.11
C THR A 120 5.95 5.20 -10.84
N LEU A 121 5.47 6.20 -10.12
CA LEU A 121 6.32 7.32 -9.69
C LEU A 121 7.35 6.84 -8.66
N SER A 122 7.00 5.91 -7.76
CA SER A 122 7.91 5.28 -6.80
C SER A 122 8.17 3.80 -7.15
N ASP A 123 7.50 2.87 -6.52
CA ASP A 123 7.71 1.43 -6.71
C ASP A 123 6.41 0.66 -6.99
N GLY A 124 5.31 1.37 -7.19
CA GLY A 124 4.07 0.79 -7.69
C GLY A 124 4.20 0.29 -9.14
N ARG A 125 3.26 -0.53 -9.58
CA ARG A 125 3.28 -1.19 -10.89
C ARG A 125 2.39 -0.51 -11.92
N ASN A 126 1.50 0.34 -11.48
CA ASN A 126 0.46 0.95 -12.31
C ASN A 126 0.58 2.47 -12.32
N THR A 127 0.13 3.10 -13.40
CA THR A 127 0.08 4.55 -13.52
C THR A 127 -0.98 5.15 -12.59
N LEU A 128 -0.95 6.48 -12.45
CA LEU A 128 -1.97 7.23 -11.72
C LEU A 128 -3.38 6.93 -12.25
N GLU A 129 -3.56 6.95 -13.57
CA GLU A 129 -4.84 6.72 -14.23
C GLU A 129 -5.35 5.30 -14.02
N GLU A 130 -4.46 4.30 -14.11
CA GLU A 130 -4.82 2.90 -13.89
C GLU A 130 -5.27 2.65 -12.45
N MET A 131 -4.56 3.22 -11.46
CA MET A 131 -4.93 3.13 -10.05
C MET A 131 -6.26 3.86 -9.79
N ALA A 132 -6.47 5.05 -10.34
CA ALA A 132 -7.72 5.79 -10.23
C ALA A 132 -8.91 5.02 -10.83
N ALA A 133 -8.75 4.46 -12.04
CA ALA A 133 -9.79 3.66 -12.69
C ALA A 133 -10.13 2.39 -11.89
N ALA A 134 -9.12 1.74 -11.31
CA ALA A 134 -9.31 0.55 -10.49
C ALA A 134 -10.03 0.85 -9.17
N ALA A 135 -9.74 1.99 -8.54
CA ALA A 135 -10.42 2.46 -7.34
C ALA A 135 -11.89 2.83 -7.62
N GLN A 136 -12.15 3.56 -8.72
CA GLN A 136 -13.52 3.87 -9.16
C GLN A 136 -14.35 2.61 -9.44
N LYS A 137 -13.75 1.59 -10.06
CA LYS A 137 -14.42 0.29 -10.31
C LYS A 137 -14.82 -0.41 -9.02
N ARG A 138 -14.12 -0.19 -7.91
CA ARG A 138 -14.43 -0.70 -6.56
C ARG A 138 -15.47 0.16 -5.83
N GLY A 139 -15.94 1.25 -6.43
CA GLY A 139 -16.94 2.14 -5.85
C GLY A 139 -16.36 3.16 -4.88
N TYR A 140 -15.04 3.37 -4.86
CA TYR A 140 -14.42 4.40 -4.03
C TYR A 140 -14.81 5.81 -4.52
N ALA A 141 -14.96 6.72 -3.60
CA ALA A 141 -15.22 8.13 -3.86
C ALA A 141 -13.93 8.96 -3.90
N TYR A 142 -12.85 8.45 -3.30
CA TYR A 142 -11.54 9.10 -3.31
C TYR A 142 -10.41 8.07 -3.18
N LEU A 143 -9.22 8.46 -3.66
CA LEU A 143 -7.99 7.69 -3.56
C LEU A 143 -6.82 8.64 -3.30
N ALA A 144 -6.04 8.40 -2.26
CA ALA A 144 -4.76 9.07 -2.11
C ALA A 144 -3.65 8.30 -2.81
N ILE A 145 -2.70 9.04 -3.37
CA ILE A 145 -1.49 8.51 -4.01
C ILE A 145 -0.27 8.99 -3.22
N PRO A 146 -0.01 8.41 -2.05
CA PRO A 146 1.17 8.74 -1.28
C PRO A 146 2.38 7.90 -1.71
N ASP A 147 2.90 8.16 -2.92
CA ASP A 147 4.14 7.56 -3.38
C ASP A 147 5.28 7.81 -2.36
N HIS A 148 6.21 6.86 -2.26
CA HIS A 148 7.33 6.92 -1.31
C HIS A 148 8.21 8.15 -1.49
N SER A 149 8.63 8.74 -0.38
CA SER A 149 9.57 9.85 -0.35
C SER A 149 11.02 9.43 -0.66
N ALA A 150 11.94 10.39 -0.70
CA ALA A 150 13.28 10.21 -1.26
C ALA A 150 14.19 9.24 -0.48
N SER A 151 14.02 9.09 0.84
CA SER A 151 14.98 8.35 1.69
C SER A 151 14.56 6.95 2.13
N HIS A 152 13.49 6.40 1.56
CA HIS A 152 12.97 5.08 1.96
C HIS A 152 13.91 3.89 1.65
N GLY A 153 14.89 4.07 0.74
CA GLY A 153 15.98 3.12 0.48
C GLY A 153 15.66 1.99 -0.52
N PHE A 154 14.50 2.01 -1.20
CA PHE A 154 14.12 1.06 -2.24
C PHE A 154 13.19 1.70 -3.26
N GLY A 155 13.20 1.19 -4.50
CA GLY A 155 12.43 1.79 -5.61
C GLY A 155 13.08 3.05 -6.18
N ASP A 156 12.31 3.81 -6.95
CA ASP A 156 12.74 5.10 -7.48
C ASP A 156 12.49 6.20 -6.44
N ASN A 157 13.50 7.00 -6.19
CA ASN A 157 13.37 8.12 -5.25
C ASN A 157 12.49 9.21 -5.85
N VAL A 158 11.47 9.62 -5.11
CA VAL A 158 10.65 10.76 -5.47
C VAL A 158 11.29 12.02 -4.89
N THR A 159 11.95 12.82 -5.73
CA THR A 159 12.51 14.11 -5.30
C THR A 159 11.40 15.13 -5.05
N ALA A 160 11.70 16.23 -4.35
CA ALA A 160 10.74 17.31 -4.14
C ALA A 160 10.18 17.84 -5.48
N GLU A 161 11.02 17.99 -6.51
CA GLU A 161 10.61 18.42 -7.84
C GLU A 161 9.60 17.44 -8.48
N ARG A 162 9.86 16.13 -8.39
CA ARG A 162 8.95 15.11 -8.92
C ARG A 162 7.61 15.10 -8.16
N LEU A 163 7.65 15.34 -6.85
CA LEU A 163 6.45 15.43 -6.02
C LEU A 163 5.62 16.67 -6.39
N TRP A 164 6.27 17.84 -6.61
CA TRP A 164 5.59 19.03 -7.14
C TRP A 164 4.87 18.74 -8.46
N GLY A 165 5.53 18.07 -9.40
CA GLY A 165 4.91 17.65 -10.66
C GLY A 165 3.71 16.74 -10.46
N ARG A 166 3.75 15.83 -9.48
CA ARG A 166 2.63 14.95 -9.12
C ARG A 166 1.45 15.74 -8.51
N ILE A 167 1.71 16.72 -7.69
CA ILE A 167 0.68 17.60 -7.12
C ILE A 167 -0.07 18.32 -8.25
N GLU A 168 0.65 18.92 -9.20
CA GLU A 168 0.06 19.59 -10.36
C GLU A 168 -0.74 18.64 -11.25
N GLU A 169 -0.22 17.44 -11.51
CA GLU A 169 -0.90 16.39 -12.29
C GLU A 169 -2.25 15.98 -11.64
N ILE A 170 -2.26 15.75 -10.33
CA ILE A 170 -3.48 15.37 -9.60
C ILE A 170 -4.47 16.53 -9.53
N ARG A 171 -4.00 17.77 -9.36
CA ARG A 171 -4.86 18.96 -9.40
C ARG A 171 -5.54 19.08 -10.75
N ALA A 172 -4.77 19.00 -11.85
CA ALA A 172 -5.32 19.02 -13.21
C ALA A 172 -6.28 17.87 -13.47
N TRP A 173 -5.95 16.66 -12.98
CA TRP A 173 -6.82 15.48 -13.10
C TRP A 173 -8.19 15.71 -12.45
N ASN A 174 -8.25 16.41 -11.32
CA ASN A 174 -9.47 16.69 -10.56
C ASN A 174 -10.35 17.79 -11.16
N GLU A 175 -9.82 18.70 -11.99
CA GLU A 175 -10.55 19.89 -12.49
C GLU A 175 -11.84 19.54 -13.20
N ASP A 176 -11.79 18.56 -14.12
CA ASP A 176 -12.92 18.18 -14.99
C ASP A 176 -13.71 16.96 -14.50
N ARG A 177 -13.36 16.41 -13.32
CA ARG A 177 -13.97 15.17 -12.81
C ARG A 177 -14.85 15.42 -11.60
N ARG A 178 -15.97 14.71 -11.55
CA ARG A 178 -16.94 14.74 -10.45
C ARG A 178 -17.23 13.32 -9.96
N GLY A 179 -17.58 13.19 -8.70
CA GLY A 179 -17.97 11.91 -8.10
C GLY A 179 -16.80 11.04 -7.62
N PHE A 180 -15.56 11.34 -8.02
CA PHE A 180 -14.35 10.70 -7.53
C PHE A 180 -13.23 11.74 -7.44
N ARG A 181 -12.36 11.62 -6.41
CA ARG A 181 -11.27 12.55 -6.18
C ARG A 181 -9.96 11.82 -5.96
N LEU A 182 -8.91 12.25 -6.65
CA LEU A 182 -7.53 11.91 -6.31
C LEU A 182 -7.01 12.90 -5.26
N LEU A 183 -6.21 12.40 -4.31
CA LEU A 183 -5.52 13.19 -3.31
C LEU A 183 -4.01 13.12 -3.59
N ALA A 184 -3.39 14.28 -3.74
CA ALA A 184 -1.94 14.36 -3.83
C ALA A 184 -1.35 14.05 -2.46
N GLY A 185 -0.59 12.98 -2.34
CA GLY A 185 -0.02 12.56 -1.07
C GLY A 185 1.45 12.17 -1.16
N SER A 186 2.04 11.90 0.00
CA SER A 186 3.32 11.21 0.11
C SER A 186 3.35 10.32 1.34
N GLU A 187 3.92 9.12 1.17
CA GLU A 187 4.39 8.31 2.29
C GLU A 187 5.80 8.80 2.64
N VAL A 188 5.84 9.72 3.60
CA VAL A 188 7.11 10.34 4.03
C VAL A 188 7.83 9.44 5.01
N ASN A 189 9.14 9.25 4.78
CA ASN A 189 9.96 8.53 5.74
C ASN A 189 10.23 9.39 6.97
N ILE A 190 10.10 8.79 8.16
CA ILE A 190 10.45 9.41 9.43
C ILE A 190 11.94 9.19 9.68
N GLY A 191 12.73 10.25 9.78
CA GLY A 191 14.14 10.21 10.17
C GLY A 191 14.35 9.67 11.59
N THR A 192 15.56 9.27 11.96
CA THR A 192 15.86 8.72 13.30
C THR A 192 15.69 9.72 14.43
N ASP A 193 15.61 10.99 14.12
CA ASP A 193 15.33 12.13 15.00
C ASP A 193 13.87 12.61 14.95
N GLY A 194 13.03 11.94 14.14
CA GLY A 194 11.62 12.31 13.93
C GLY A 194 11.39 13.31 12.79
N SER A 195 12.45 13.78 12.12
CA SER A 195 12.33 14.66 10.94
C SER A 195 11.68 13.94 9.75
N LEU A 196 11.07 14.69 8.85
CA LEU A 196 10.44 14.17 7.64
C LEU A 196 11.29 14.50 6.41
N ASP A 197 11.16 13.69 5.34
CA ASP A 197 11.99 13.81 4.14
C ASP A 197 11.82 15.11 3.36
N TYR A 198 10.68 15.78 3.46
CA TYR A 198 10.39 17.00 2.69
C TYR A 198 10.31 18.24 3.58
N PRO A 199 10.60 19.43 3.01
CA PRO A 199 10.43 20.69 3.73
C PRO A 199 8.93 21.00 3.94
N GLU A 200 8.65 21.80 4.97
CA GLU A 200 7.28 22.08 5.42
C GLU A 200 6.40 22.74 4.34
N ASP A 201 6.98 23.59 3.50
CA ASP A 201 6.26 24.25 2.41
C ASP A 201 5.74 23.26 1.35
N LEU A 202 6.49 22.20 1.09
CA LEU A 202 6.03 21.10 0.21
C LEU A 202 4.99 20.21 0.91
N LEU A 203 5.19 19.89 2.19
CA LEU A 203 4.22 19.11 2.95
C LEU A 203 2.87 19.82 3.07
N ALA A 204 2.87 21.15 3.20
CA ALA A 204 1.66 21.97 3.25
C ALA A 204 0.83 21.96 1.96
N GLU A 205 1.43 21.63 0.82
CA GLU A 205 0.75 21.57 -0.48
C GLU A 205 0.13 20.20 -0.78
N LEU A 206 0.44 19.19 0.04
CA LEU A 206 -0.11 17.84 -0.11
C LEU A 206 -1.55 17.77 0.42
N ASP A 207 -2.40 16.99 -0.22
CA ASP A 207 -3.74 16.68 0.26
C ASP A 207 -3.73 15.62 1.39
N TRP A 208 -2.66 14.81 1.49
CA TRP A 208 -2.54 13.74 2.45
C TRP A 208 -1.08 13.39 2.72
N VAL A 209 -0.69 13.36 3.99
CA VAL A 209 0.64 12.95 4.43
C VAL A 209 0.53 11.75 5.37
N ILE A 210 1.05 10.61 4.95
CA ILE A 210 1.23 9.44 5.79
C ILE A 210 2.71 9.30 6.12
N ALA A 211 3.06 9.24 7.41
CA ALA A 211 4.44 9.15 7.86
C ALA A 211 4.77 7.74 8.33
N SER A 212 5.88 7.18 7.85
CA SER A 212 6.23 5.78 8.07
C SER A 212 7.70 5.56 8.43
N VAL A 213 7.97 4.52 9.22
CA VAL A 213 9.32 4.07 9.57
C VAL A 213 9.79 3.01 8.60
N HIS A 214 10.82 3.29 7.79
CA HIS A 214 11.38 2.35 6.81
C HIS A 214 12.80 1.87 7.12
N THR A 215 13.47 2.51 8.07
CA THR A 215 14.88 2.23 8.40
C THR A 215 15.11 2.20 9.91
N SER A 216 16.28 1.71 10.33
CA SER A 216 16.72 1.78 11.74
C SER A 216 15.77 1.08 12.73
N PHE A 217 15.25 -0.09 12.36
CA PHE A 217 14.27 -0.86 13.16
C PHE A 217 14.79 -1.37 14.52
N SER A 218 16.11 -1.35 14.74
CA SER A 218 16.76 -1.95 15.93
C SER A 218 17.13 -0.92 16.99
N ILE A 219 16.63 0.32 16.93
CA ILE A 219 16.84 1.33 17.98
C ILE A 219 16.01 0.99 19.21
N SER A 220 16.34 1.58 20.37
CA SER A 220 15.58 1.33 21.61
C SER A 220 14.13 1.79 21.50
N GLU A 221 13.27 1.19 22.30
CA GLU A 221 11.84 1.54 22.39
C GLU A 221 11.65 3.04 22.64
N GLU A 222 12.34 3.60 23.61
CA GLU A 222 12.28 5.03 23.93
C GLU A 222 12.62 5.90 22.71
N ARG A 223 13.68 5.56 21.96
CA ARG A 223 14.07 6.31 20.78
C ARG A 223 13.08 6.13 19.62
N MET A 224 12.55 4.93 19.43
CA MET A 224 11.56 4.67 18.40
C MET A 224 10.26 5.43 18.71
N THR A 225 9.81 5.39 19.96
CA THR A 225 8.62 6.11 20.42
C THR A 225 8.78 7.61 20.24
N SER A 226 9.90 8.18 20.71
CA SER A 226 10.21 9.61 20.54
C SER A 226 10.23 10.02 19.05
N ARG A 227 10.87 9.22 18.19
CA ARG A 227 10.91 9.41 16.73
C ARG A 227 9.51 9.54 16.13
N ILE A 228 8.61 8.61 16.48
CA ILE A 228 7.23 8.59 15.95
C ILE A 228 6.40 9.72 16.53
N VAL A 229 6.51 9.99 17.83
CA VAL A 229 5.82 11.11 18.50
C VAL A 229 6.22 12.44 17.89
N THR A 230 7.51 12.67 17.60
CA THR A 230 7.98 13.89 16.93
C THR A 230 7.33 14.04 15.53
N ALA A 231 7.20 12.96 14.77
CA ALA A 231 6.51 13.00 13.49
C ALA A 231 4.99 13.28 13.64
N ILE A 232 4.35 12.72 14.66
CA ILE A 232 2.93 12.97 15.00
C ILE A 232 2.67 14.45 15.34
N GLU A 233 3.60 15.09 16.01
CA GLU A 233 3.52 16.51 16.40
C GLU A 233 3.66 17.46 15.20
N ASN A 234 4.15 16.98 14.05
CA ASN A 234 4.22 17.78 12.84
C ASN A 234 2.79 18.11 12.34
N PRO A 235 2.48 19.40 12.09
CA PRO A 235 1.13 19.84 11.71
C PRO A 235 0.66 19.33 10.35
N HIS A 236 1.54 18.81 9.52
CA HIS A 236 1.23 18.28 8.18
C HIS A 236 1.04 16.78 8.15
N VAL A 237 1.35 16.03 9.22
CA VAL A 237 1.18 14.59 9.26
C VAL A 237 -0.25 14.22 9.62
N ASP A 238 -0.97 13.65 8.66
CA ASP A 238 -2.37 13.22 8.83
C ASP A 238 -2.49 11.83 9.45
N CYS A 239 -1.53 10.94 9.13
CA CYS A 239 -1.59 9.54 9.54
C CYS A 239 -0.20 8.95 9.78
N ILE A 240 -0.10 7.99 10.72
CA ILE A 240 1.06 7.11 10.83
C ILE A 240 0.76 5.78 10.14
N GLY A 241 1.58 5.43 9.15
CA GLY A 241 1.48 4.19 8.39
C GLY A 241 2.13 3.01 9.11
N HIS A 242 1.54 1.82 9.01
CA HIS A 242 2.03 0.52 9.53
C HIS A 242 2.93 0.64 10.78
N LEU A 243 2.35 1.21 11.84
CA LEU A 243 3.00 1.73 13.05
C LEU A 243 4.06 0.81 13.67
N THR A 244 3.89 -0.50 13.68
CA THR A 244 4.82 -1.42 14.35
C THR A 244 5.89 -1.96 13.41
N GLY A 245 5.76 -1.71 12.12
CA GLY A 245 6.66 -2.19 11.08
C GLY A 245 6.76 -3.71 10.99
N ARG A 246 5.84 -4.46 11.61
CA ARG A 246 5.86 -5.93 11.55
C ARG A 246 5.72 -6.45 10.13
N LEU A 247 6.33 -7.62 9.88
CA LEU A 247 6.08 -8.44 8.70
C LEU A 247 5.82 -9.87 9.17
N ILE A 248 4.58 -10.31 9.08
CA ILE A 248 4.13 -11.62 9.60
C ILE A 248 5.01 -12.74 9.05
N GLY A 249 5.59 -13.55 9.95
CA GLY A 249 6.49 -14.63 9.60
C GLY A 249 7.90 -14.22 9.12
N ARG A 250 8.24 -12.91 9.14
CA ARG A 250 9.56 -12.40 8.65
C ARG A 250 10.25 -11.43 9.57
N ARG A 251 9.52 -10.51 10.16
CA ARG A 251 10.05 -9.49 11.06
C ARG A 251 9.05 -9.21 12.16
N GLU A 252 9.49 -9.43 13.40
CA GLU A 252 8.73 -9.03 14.57
C GLU A 252 8.51 -7.50 14.58
N PRO A 253 7.47 -7.01 15.26
CA PRO A 253 7.33 -5.59 15.52
C PRO A 253 8.61 -5.02 16.12
N TYR A 254 9.02 -3.83 15.70
CA TYR A 254 10.08 -3.15 16.46
C TYR A 254 9.56 -2.69 17.83
N ALA A 255 10.48 -2.49 18.76
CA ALA A 255 10.14 -2.00 20.09
C ALA A 255 9.61 -0.56 19.99
N VAL A 256 8.37 -0.35 20.43
CA VAL A 256 7.68 0.96 20.47
C VAL A 256 6.61 0.94 21.56
N ASP A 257 6.52 2.01 22.35
CA ASP A 257 5.43 2.22 23.30
C ASP A 257 4.18 2.70 22.52
N VAL A 258 3.30 1.73 22.22
CA VAL A 258 2.08 2.02 21.45
C VAL A 258 1.12 2.90 22.22
N GLU A 259 1.05 2.79 23.55
CA GLU A 259 0.17 3.63 24.39
C GLU A 259 0.60 5.09 24.33
N ALA A 260 1.91 5.34 24.41
CA ALA A 260 2.46 6.71 24.28
C ALA A 260 2.22 7.28 22.88
N VAL A 261 2.35 6.48 21.82
CA VAL A 261 2.05 6.90 20.44
C VAL A 261 0.56 7.21 20.28
N VAL A 262 -0.34 6.37 20.80
CA VAL A 262 -1.78 6.60 20.76
C VAL A 262 -2.13 7.88 21.53
N ALA A 263 -1.55 8.12 22.71
CA ALA A 263 -1.78 9.34 23.48
C ALA A 263 -1.34 10.61 22.71
N ALA A 264 -0.19 10.57 22.04
CA ALA A 264 0.29 11.68 21.22
C ALA A 264 -0.62 11.90 19.99
N ALA A 265 -1.03 10.84 19.31
CA ALA A 265 -1.92 10.90 18.16
C ALA A 265 -3.29 11.50 18.52
N ALA A 266 -3.86 11.11 19.66
CA ALA A 266 -5.11 11.68 20.17
C ALA A 266 -5.01 13.19 20.44
N GLN A 267 -3.86 13.64 20.96
CA GLN A 267 -3.63 15.05 21.26
C GLN A 267 -3.43 15.90 19.98
N SER A 268 -2.77 15.35 18.98
CA SER A 268 -2.44 16.05 17.73
C SER A 268 -3.53 15.95 16.67
N GLY A 269 -4.49 15.02 16.81
CA GLY A 269 -5.48 14.71 15.78
C GLY A 269 -4.90 13.89 14.62
N THR A 270 -3.74 13.23 14.80
CA THR A 270 -3.14 12.33 13.80
C THR A 270 -3.88 10.99 13.82
N MET A 271 -4.25 10.50 12.65
CA MET A 271 -4.88 9.18 12.49
C MET A 271 -3.84 8.06 12.55
N LEU A 272 -4.29 6.83 12.79
CA LEU A 272 -3.47 5.63 12.75
C LEU A 272 -4.00 4.65 11.70
N GLU A 273 -3.10 4.02 10.97
CA GLU A 273 -3.43 3.10 9.89
C GLU A 273 -3.69 1.67 10.39
N ILE A 274 -4.72 1.04 9.84
CA ILE A 274 -4.81 -0.42 9.74
C ILE A 274 -4.38 -0.78 8.32
N ASN A 275 -3.13 -1.17 8.14
CA ASN A 275 -2.56 -1.58 6.86
C ASN A 275 -3.04 -2.97 6.48
N GLY A 276 -3.76 -3.09 5.37
CA GLY A 276 -4.37 -4.31 4.87
C GLY A 276 -3.42 -5.22 4.10
N ASN A 277 -2.14 -4.86 3.95
CA ASN A 277 -1.18 -5.77 3.36
C ASN A 277 -1.15 -7.09 4.16
N PRO A 278 -1.42 -8.25 3.55
CA PRO A 278 -1.57 -9.53 4.26
C PRO A 278 -0.32 -9.93 5.05
N ASN A 279 0.86 -9.42 4.66
CA ASN A 279 2.09 -9.65 5.42
C ASN A 279 2.27 -8.66 6.58
N ARG A 280 1.44 -7.61 6.69
CA ARG A 280 1.52 -6.62 7.76
C ARG A 280 0.35 -6.75 8.74
N ARG A 281 -0.87 -6.46 8.27
CA ARG A 281 -2.08 -6.30 9.10
C ARG A 281 -1.77 -5.45 10.35
N ASP A 282 -1.22 -4.27 10.09
CA ASP A 282 -0.64 -3.36 11.09
C ASP A 282 -1.36 -1.98 11.03
N LEU A 283 -2.07 -1.56 12.03
CA LEU A 283 -2.19 -2.09 13.40
C LEU A 283 -2.79 -3.51 13.47
N LYS A 284 -2.44 -4.25 14.54
CA LYS A 284 -3.18 -5.44 14.97
C LYS A 284 -4.45 -5.04 15.73
N GLU A 285 -5.37 -6.00 15.94
CA GLU A 285 -6.69 -5.80 16.56
C GLU A 285 -6.63 -5.05 17.89
N GLU A 286 -5.74 -5.46 18.83
CA GLU A 286 -5.59 -4.83 20.15
C GLU A 286 -5.19 -3.36 20.05
N HIS A 287 -4.28 -3.02 19.14
CA HIS A 287 -3.81 -1.66 18.95
C HIS A 287 -4.84 -0.80 18.22
N ALA A 288 -5.58 -1.38 17.28
CA ALA A 288 -6.68 -0.69 16.60
C ALA A 288 -7.81 -0.36 17.59
N ARG A 289 -8.14 -1.28 18.49
CA ARG A 289 -9.11 -1.02 19.55
C ARG A 289 -8.63 0.08 20.51
N LEU A 290 -7.37 0.04 20.92
CA LEU A 290 -6.77 1.07 21.78
C LEU A 290 -6.86 2.46 21.14
N ALA A 291 -6.59 2.57 19.84
CA ALA A 291 -6.70 3.83 19.10
C ALA A 291 -8.15 4.35 19.08
N ALA A 292 -9.12 3.49 18.79
CA ALA A 292 -10.53 3.85 18.77
C ALA A 292 -11.03 4.26 20.17
N ASP A 293 -10.64 3.54 21.23
CA ASP A 293 -10.98 3.88 22.63
C ASP A 293 -10.40 5.24 23.05
N ALA A 294 -9.28 5.66 22.45
CA ALA A 294 -8.70 6.98 22.64
C ALA A 294 -9.39 8.07 21.79
N GLY A 295 -10.41 7.73 20.99
CA GLY A 295 -11.14 8.65 20.12
C GLY A 295 -10.41 9.00 18.82
N ILE A 296 -9.39 8.23 18.43
CA ILE A 296 -8.67 8.40 17.17
C ILE A 296 -9.43 7.66 16.07
N PRO A 297 -9.89 8.33 15.00
CA PRO A 297 -10.39 7.62 13.84
C PRO A 297 -9.24 6.83 13.19
N VAL A 298 -9.40 5.52 13.05
CA VAL A 298 -8.44 4.69 12.32
C VAL A 298 -8.71 4.76 10.82
N VAL A 299 -7.68 4.54 10.00
CA VAL A 299 -7.80 4.52 8.55
C VAL A 299 -7.49 3.12 8.03
N LEU A 300 -8.42 2.53 7.30
CA LEU A 300 -8.21 1.25 6.62
C LEU A 300 -7.55 1.51 5.26
N ASN A 301 -6.34 1.02 5.07
CA ASN A 301 -5.58 1.20 3.84
C ASN A 301 -5.01 -0.10 3.30
N THR A 302 -4.68 -0.13 2.02
CA THR A 302 -4.18 -1.34 1.38
C THR A 302 -2.67 -1.42 1.28
N ASP A 303 -1.97 -0.27 1.28
CA ASP A 303 -0.56 -0.18 0.92
C ASP A 303 -0.34 -0.80 -0.48
N ALA A 304 -1.27 -0.46 -1.40
CA ALA A 304 -1.35 -1.10 -2.70
C ALA A 304 -0.23 -0.63 -3.63
N HIS A 305 0.53 -1.59 -4.16
CA HIS A 305 1.56 -1.39 -5.18
C HIS A 305 1.10 -1.84 -6.57
N GLY A 306 -0.19 -2.02 -6.77
CA GLY A 306 -0.83 -2.38 -8.04
C GLY A 306 -2.33 -2.57 -7.88
N ILE A 307 -3.04 -2.53 -9.01
CA ILE A 307 -4.51 -2.55 -9.04
C ILE A 307 -5.13 -3.77 -8.35
N GLU A 308 -4.48 -4.92 -8.41
CA GLU A 308 -4.92 -6.16 -7.77
C GLU A 308 -4.73 -6.14 -6.24
N THR A 309 -3.80 -5.33 -5.73
CA THR A 309 -3.55 -5.23 -4.28
C THR A 309 -4.45 -4.21 -3.59
N LEU A 310 -5.28 -3.47 -4.32
CA LEU A 310 -6.41 -2.72 -3.75
C LEU A 310 -7.44 -3.64 -3.07
N ASP A 311 -7.47 -4.94 -3.42
CA ASP A 311 -8.32 -5.94 -2.76
C ASP A 311 -7.84 -6.31 -1.35
N ASN A 312 -6.63 -5.88 -0.97
CA ASN A 312 -6.10 -6.01 0.39
C ASN A 312 -6.95 -5.25 1.44
N MET A 313 -7.84 -4.36 1.02
CA MET A 313 -8.82 -3.73 1.90
C MET A 313 -9.62 -4.75 2.72
N SER A 314 -9.86 -5.94 2.17
CA SER A 314 -10.51 -7.04 2.87
C SER A 314 -9.75 -7.46 4.14
N TYR A 315 -8.43 -7.46 4.11
CA TYR A 315 -7.60 -7.78 5.29
C TYR A 315 -7.62 -6.66 6.34
N ALA A 316 -7.68 -5.40 5.91
CA ALA A 316 -7.87 -4.28 6.84
C ALA A 316 -9.24 -4.37 7.52
N ALA A 317 -10.30 -4.71 6.76
CA ALA A 317 -11.64 -4.92 7.29
C ALA A 317 -11.70 -6.09 8.31
N ILE A 318 -11.01 -7.21 8.06
CA ILE A 318 -10.89 -8.33 9.00
C ILE A 318 -10.30 -7.84 10.34
N VAL A 319 -9.21 -7.09 10.31
CA VAL A 319 -8.57 -6.55 11.54
C VAL A 319 -9.50 -5.57 12.25
N ALA A 320 -10.13 -4.65 11.52
CA ALA A 320 -11.04 -3.67 12.10
C ALA A 320 -12.23 -4.35 12.79
N ARG A 321 -12.83 -5.36 12.14
CA ARG A 321 -13.93 -6.16 12.75
C ARG A 321 -13.46 -6.98 13.94
N GLY A 322 -12.28 -7.60 13.85
CA GLY A 322 -11.67 -8.32 14.98
C GLY A 322 -11.42 -7.41 16.18
N ALA A 323 -11.11 -6.14 15.94
CA ALA A 323 -11.00 -5.10 16.95
C ALA A 323 -12.36 -4.58 17.46
N GLY A 324 -13.49 -5.01 16.89
CA GLY A 324 -14.83 -4.54 17.24
C GLY A 324 -15.12 -3.12 16.79
N LEU A 325 -14.51 -2.66 15.67
CA LEU A 325 -14.71 -1.30 15.19
C LEU A 325 -16.01 -1.16 14.39
N THR A 326 -16.67 -0.02 14.57
CA THR A 326 -17.88 0.40 13.84
C THR A 326 -17.47 1.35 12.69
N PRO A 327 -18.38 1.66 11.74
CA PRO A 327 -18.11 2.69 10.73
C PRO A 327 -17.73 4.05 11.31
N ASP A 328 -18.20 4.40 12.50
CA ASP A 328 -17.88 5.68 13.17
C ASP A 328 -16.42 5.73 13.66
N ASP A 329 -15.82 4.59 13.97
CA ASP A 329 -14.42 4.48 14.39
C ASP A 329 -13.45 4.57 13.21
N VAL A 330 -13.95 4.41 11.96
CA VAL A 330 -13.13 4.33 10.74
C VAL A 330 -13.27 5.61 9.93
N ALA A 331 -12.15 6.29 9.66
CA ALA A 331 -12.14 7.57 8.98
C ALA A 331 -12.65 7.49 7.54
N ASN A 332 -12.22 6.51 6.78
CA ASN A 332 -12.51 6.39 5.35
C ASN A 332 -13.80 5.64 5.00
N THR A 333 -14.71 5.49 5.96
CA THR A 333 -16.13 5.20 5.73
C THR A 333 -16.92 6.46 5.38
N ARG A 334 -16.36 7.64 5.67
CA ARG A 334 -17.00 8.94 5.48
C ARG A 334 -17.01 9.38 4.03
N SER A 335 -18.00 10.21 3.68
CA SER A 335 -17.96 10.94 2.41
C SER A 335 -16.71 11.80 2.32
N TRP A 336 -16.27 12.16 1.10
CA TRP A 336 -15.15 13.08 0.93
C TRP A 336 -15.34 14.38 1.72
N GLY A 337 -16.56 14.95 1.69
CA GLY A 337 -16.84 16.22 2.40
C GLY A 337 -16.71 16.11 3.92
N ASP A 338 -16.97 14.95 4.51
CA ASP A 338 -16.82 14.73 5.94
C ASP A 338 -15.39 14.26 6.29
N PHE A 339 -14.79 13.42 5.45
CA PHE A 339 -13.40 12.98 5.62
C PHE A 339 -12.42 14.17 5.55
N SER A 340 -12.61 15.08 4.59
CA SER A 340 -11.74 16.24 4.42
C SER A 340 -11.66 17.18 5.64
N ARG A 341 -12.61 17.08 6.57
CA ARG A 341 -12.58 17.83 7.84
C ARG A 341 -11.71 17.19 8.93
N LEU A 342 -11.30 15.93 8.72
CA LEU A 342 -10.41 15.22 9.62
C LEU A 342 -8.94 15.43 9.26
N ILE A 343 -8.66 15.88 8.05
CA ILE A 343 -7.30 16.11 7.56
C ILE A 343 -6.74 17.40 8.16
N LYS A 344 -5.47 17.36 8.54
CA LYS A 344 -4.75 18.54 9.02
C LYS A 344 -4.48 19.51 7.87
N ARG A 345 -4.84 20.76 8.03
CA ARG A 345 -4.65 21.86 7.06
C ARG A 345 -4.23 23.15 7.77
#